data_d6b41034f577156ca8a0ceecf406ae18
#
_entry.id   d6b41034f577156ca8a0ceecf406ae18
#
_cell.length_a   1.000
_cell.length_b   1.000
_cell.length_c   1.000
_cell.angle_alpha   90.00
_cell.angle_beta   90.00
_cell.angle_gamma   90.00
#
_symmetry.space_group_name_H-M   'P 1'
#
loop_
_entity.id
_entity.type
_entity.pdbx_description
1 polymer ?
#
loop_
_entity_poly.entity_id
_entity_poly.type
_entity_poly.pdbx_seq_one_letter_code
_entity_poly.pdbx_strand_id
1 'polypeptide(L)'
;MTADSLIDDAFPPGDPHIGMDPRIREHAATIVDHAVDLEAGDRVVIQLPPEAEDLAVALYEQCGDIGAIPVWLTHSDRASRAYLRAAGEEYETPDHQLAFYEETDAFIIARGGANVTETSDVPPANNAAFKRAYNPVQKERLSKRWCLTQFPTSGHAQLAGMSTEAYRDFVWDAVGLDWDGQREFQAQMAERLEDATEVRIVAGDETDLTLSVAGNHALNDYGEKNLPGGEVFTAPVVDSVDGDVHFDMPLYRQGREIRDVRLTFEDGTVVAHSAGRNEELLTEILTTDDGANRLGELGIGMNRAIDRFTYNMLFDEKMGETVHLAVGAAYPETVGDDNMVNESAEHVDMIVDMSEEARLEFDDEVVQRNGIFVFEDGFEDA
;
A
#
# COMPACT_ATOMS: atom_id res chain seq x y z
N MET A 1 -25.90 2.95 -57.20
CA MET A 1 -25.62 2.23 -55.95
C MET A 1 -24.11 2.28 -55.78
N THR A 2 -23.67 3.13 -54.90
CA THR A 2 -22.25 3.32 -54.63
C THR A 2 -21.77 2.26 -53.64
N ALA A 3 -20.56 1.80 -53.81
CA ALA A 3 -19.96 0.69 -53.04
C ALA A 3 -19.87 0.93 -51.51
N ASP A 4 -20.21 2.13 -51.03
CA ASP A 4 -20.17 2.53 -49.60
C ASP A 4 -21.36 2.05 -48.75
N SER A 5 -22.43 1.50 -49.38
CA SER A 5 -23.62 1.09 -48.65
C SER A 5 -23.67 -0.40 -48.27
N LEU A 6 -22.63 -1.17 -48.55
CA LEU A 6 -22.58 -2.62 -48.33
C LEU A 6 -21.65 -3.03 -47.17
N ILE A 7 -20.97 -2.08 -46.51
CA ILE A 7 -20.01 -2.38 -45.42
C ILE A 7 -20.64 -2.16 -44.03
N ASP A 8 -21.67 -1.30 -43.91
CA ASP A 8 -22.26 -0.94 -42.62
C ASP A 8 -23.20 -1.98 -41.97
N ASP A 9 -23.63 -3.01 -42.73
CA ASP A 9 -24.57 -4.03 -42.22
C ASP A 9 -23.95 -5.41 -41.95
N ALA A 10 -22.63 -5.58 -42.10
CA ALA A 10 -22.03 -6.93 -42.12
C ALA A 10 -21.61 -7.43 -40.73
N PHE A 11 -21.33 -6.56 -39.75
CA PHE A 11 -20.99 -6.93 -38.36
C PHE A 11 -21.54 -5.86 -37.42
N PRO A 12 -22.49 -6.20 -36.53
CA PRO A 12 -22.71 -5.34 -35.38
C PRO A 12 -21.37 -5.17 -34.67
N PRO A 13 -21.06 -3.99 -34.13
CA PRO A 13 -19.86 -3.84 -33.29
C PRO A 13 -19.93 -4.96 -32.25
N GLY A 14 -18.95 -5.86 -32.27
CA GLY A 14 -18.86 -6.90 -31.26
C GLY A 14 -18.91 -6.20 -29.91
N ASP A 15 -19.70 -6.74 -28.99
CA ASP A 15 -19.68 -6.24 -27.61
C ASP A 15 -18.22 -6.20 -27.18
N PRO A 16 -17.60 -5.02 -26.90
CA PRO A 16 -16.20 -4.92 -26.49
C PRO A 16 -15.92 -5.68 -25.19
N HIS A 17 -16.95 -6.24 -24.59
CA HIS A 17 -16.96 -6.91 -23.31
C HIS A 17 -16.97 -8.45 -23.40
N ILE A 18 -16.97 -9.03 -24.60
CA ILE A 18 -16.89 -10.49 -24.76
C ILE A 18 -15.51 -10.96 -24.27
N GLY A 19 -15.50 -11.52 -23.04
CA GLY A 19 -14.30 -12.12 -22.43
C GLY A 19 -13.68 -11.33 -21.28
N MET A 20 -14.11 -10.09 -20.98
CA MET A 20 -13.66 -9.35 -19.82
C MET A 20 -14.29 -9.91 -18.53
N ASP A 21 -13.48 -10.12 -17.49
CA ASP A 21 -13.97 -10.49 -16.16
C ASP A 21 -14.86 -9.34 -15.61
N PRO A 22 -16.11 -9.59 -15.21
CA PRO A 22 -17.02 -8.55 -14.74
C PRO A 22 -16.48 -7.79 -13.51
N ARG A 23 -15.66 -8.45 -12.68
CA ARG A 23 -15.04 -7.83 -11.50
C ARG A 23 -14.09 -6.67 -11.86
N ILE A 24 -13.55 -6.65 -13.08
CA ILE A 24 -12.73 -5.51 -13.57
C ILE A 24 -13.57 -4.24 -13.67
N ARG A 25 -14.84 -4.34 -14.09
CA ARG A 25 -15.74 -3.19 -14.14
C ARG A 25 -16.19 -2.72 -12.77
N GLU A 26 -16.48 -3.67 -11.89
CA GLU A 26 -16.79 -3.38 -10.49
C GLU A 26 -15.62 -2.64 -9.83
N HIS A 27 -14.40 -3.13 -10.05
CA HIS A 27 -13.19 -2.47 -9.57
C HIS A 27 -12.99 -1.08 -10.17
N ALA A 28 -13.21 -0.91 -11.49
CA ALA A 28 -13.13 0.40 -12.13
C ALA A 28 -14.16 1.39 -11.56
N ALA A 29 -15.40 0.94 -11.29
CA ALA A 29 -16.42 1.75 -10.65
C ALA A 29 -16.02 2.16 -9.23
N THR A 30 -15.51 1.21 -8.42
CA THR A 30 -14.99 1.51 -7.07
C THR A 30 -13.86 2.54 -7.11
N ILE A 31 -12.91 2.42 -8.05
CA ILE A 31 -11.84 3.42 -8.21
C ILE A 31 -12.42 4.80 -8.51
N VAL A 32 -13.37 4.89 -9.44
CA VAL A 32 -13.92 6.14 -9.93
C VAL A 32 -14.84 6.81 -8.92
N ASP A 33 -15.78 6.05 -8.34
CA ASP A 33 -16.85 6.57 -7.49
C ASP A 33 -16.43 6.71 -6.02
N HIS A 34 -15.57 5.80 -5.54
CA HIS A 34 -15.18 5.74 -4.13
C HIS A 34 -13.76 6.29 -3.89
N ALA A 35 -12.75 5.74 -4.60
CA ALA A 35 -11.36 6.05 -4.25
C ALA A 35 -10.91 7.43 -4.76
N VAL A 36 -11.36 7.86 -5.93
CA VAL A 36 -10.91 9.12 -6.55
C VAL A 36 -12.02 10.16 -6.59
N ASP A 37 -13.30 9.76 -6.49
CA ASP A 37 -14.48 10.64 -6.56
C ASP A 37 -14.41 11.57 -7.78
N LEU A 38 -14.40 10.95 -9.00
CA LEU A 38 -14.22 11.70 -10.24
C LEU A 38 -15.46 12.51 -10.59
N GLU A 39 -15.23 13.73 -11.05
CA GLU A 39 -16.27 14.65 -11.51
C GLU A 39 -16.16 14.95 -13.02
N ALA A 40 -17.25 15.46 -13.58
CA ALA A 40 -17.28 15.90 -14.98
C ALA A 40 -16.27 17.03 -15.22
N GLY A 41 -15.41 16.84 -16.22
CA GLY A 41 -14.38 17.79 -16.59
C GLY A 41 -13.01 17.52 -15.94
N ASP A 42 -12.91 16.60 -14.99
CA ASP A 42 -11.63 16.19 -14.41
C ASP A 42 -10.66 15.66 -15.48
N ARG A 43 -9.43 16.12 -15.43
CA ARG A 43 -8.32 15.61 -16.25
C ARG A 43 -7.64 14.50 -15.50
N VAL A 44 -7.77 13.27 -16.00
CA VAL A 44 -7.36 12.06 -15.28
C VAL A 44 -6.17 11.40 -15.96
N VAL A 45 -5.12 11.15 -15.20
CA VAL A 45 -3.98 10.33 -15.65
C VAL A 45 -4.15 8.91 -15.13
N ILE A 46 -4.26 7.95 -16.04
CA ILE A 46 -4.38 6.53 -15.77
C ILE A 46 -3.03 5.88 -16.08
N GLN A 47 -2.31 5.41 -15.06
CA GLN A 47 -0.99 4.77 -15.19
C GLN A 47 -1.10 3.27 -14.93
N LEU A 48 -1.14 2.47 -15.97
CA LEU A 48 -1.32 1.02 -15.88
C LEU A 48 -0.25 0.29 -16.71
N PRO A 49 0.17 -0.92 -16.29
CA PRO A 49 0.99 -1.79 -17.13
C PRO A 49 0.17 -2.30 -18.34
N PRO A 50 0.85 -2.76 -19.41
CA PRO A 50 0.17 -3.29 -20.59
C PRO A 50 -0.79 -4.47 -20.29
N GLU A 51 -0.48 -5.25 -19.27
CA GLU A 51 -1.28 -6.39 -18.80
C GLU A 51 -2.66 -6.00 -18.26
N ALA A 52 -2.82 -4.74 -17.87
CA ALA A 52 -4.07 -4.18 -17.31
C ALA A 52 -4.91 -3.43 -18.36
N GLU A 53 -4.80 -3.76 -19.65
CA GLU A 53 -5.57 -3.13 -20.73
C GLU A 53 -7.08 -3.20 -20.49
N ASP A 54 -7.60 -4.34 -20.00
CA ASP A 54 -9.03 -4.48 -19.67
C ASP A 54 -9.49 -3.48 -18.60
N LEU A 55 -8.64 -3.22 -17.60
CA LEU A 55 -8.93 -2.19 -16.59
C LEU A 55 -8.89 -0.77 -17.21
N ALA A 56 -7.95 -0.51 -18.13
CA ALA A 56 -7.92 0.76 -18.84
C ALA A 56 -9.20 0.99 -19.64
N VAL A 57 -9.70 -0.05 -20.33
CA VAL A 57 -10.97 0.02 -21.08
C VAL A 57 -12.14 0.35 -20.14
N ALA A 58 -12.26 -0.37 -19.03
CA ALA A 58 -13.32 -0.14 -18.06
C ALA A 58 -13.27 1.28 -17.43
N LEU A 59 -12.07 1.77 -17.09
CA LEU A 59 -11.88 3.13 -16.57
C LEU A 59 -12.22 4.21 -17.62
N TYR A 60 -11.90 3.99 -18.90
CA TYR A 60 -12.25 4.91 -19.98
C TYR A 60 -13.76 4.96 -20.21
N GLU A 61 -14.47 3.84 -20.07
CA GLU A 61 -15.95 3.80 -20.10
C GLU A 61 -16.53 4.64 -18.97
N GLN A 62 -16.08 4.44 -17.73
CA GLN A 62 -16.52 5.21 -16.57
C GLN A 62 -16.22 6.72 -16.74
N CYS A 63 -15.02 7.09 -17.16
CA CYS A 63 -14.68 8.49 -17.45
C CYS A 63 -15.59 9.09 -18.53
N GLY A 64 -15.90 8.32 -19.58
CA GLY A 64 -16.80 8.76 -20.64
C GLY A 64 -18.23 9.01 -20.15
N ASP A 65 -18.74 8.15 -19.29
CA ASP A 65 -20.09 8.27 -18.71
C ASP A 65 -20.22 9.47 -17.78
N ILE A 66 -19.19 9.77 -17.00
CA ILE A 66 -19.14 10.93 -16.09
C ILE A 66 -18.83 12.23 -16.86
N GLY A 67 -18.09 12.16 -17.96
CA GLY A 67 -17.60 13.33 -18.71
C GLY A 67 -16.21 13.81 -18.23
N ALA A 68 -15.43 12.96 -17.58
CA ALA A 68 -14.02 13.18 -17.27
C ALA A 68 -13.13 12.98 -18.52
N ILE A 69 -11.91 13.48 -18.49
CA ILE A 69 -10.98 13.53 -19.63
C ILE A 69 -9.75 12.65 -19.32
N PRO A 70 -9.76 11.35 -19.68
CA PRO A 70 -8.69 10.43 -19.34
C PRO A 70 -7.51 10.48 -20.31
N VAL A 71 -6.32 10.24 -19.79
CA VAL A 71 -5.10 9.92 -20.56
C VAL A 71 -4.46 8.67 -19.98
N TRP A 72 -4.34 7.61 -20.78
CA TRP A 72 -3.64 6.40 -20.36
C TRP A 72 -2.16 6.48 -20.68
N LEU A 73 -1.33 6.35 -19.64
CA LEU A 73 0.12 6.20 -19.73
C LEU A 73 0.52 4.77 -19.41
N THR A 74 1.00 4.06 -20.42
CA THR A 74 1.52 2.70 -20.24
C THR A 74 2.89 2.74 -19.58
N HIS A 75 3.08 1.98 -18.50
CA HIS A 75 4.37 1.77 -17.84
C HIS A 75 5.03 0.48 -18.32
N SER A 76 6.33 0.52 -18.54
CA SER A 76 7.13 -0.66 -18.91
C SER A 76 8.38 -0.77 -18.05
N ASP A 77 8.44 -1.74 -17.16
CA ASP A 77 9.59 -2.01 -16.29
C ASP A 77 10.88 -2.26 -17.09
N ARG A 78 10.76 -2.92 -18.25
CA ARG A 78 11.90 -3.16 -19.16
C ARG A 78 12.46 -1.85 -19.71
N ALA A 79 11.61 -0.89 -20.06
CA ALA A 79 12.04 0.43 -20.54
C ALA A 79 12.67 1.23 -19.40
N SER A 80 12.04 1.22 -18.22
CA SER A 80 12.56 1.86 -17.00
C SER A 80 13.93 1.29 -16.61
N ARG A 81 14.07 -0.02 -16.58
CA ARG A 81 15.36 -0.68 -16.34
C ARG A 81 16.43 -0.25 -17.33
N ALA A 82 16.11 -0.23 -18.63
CA ALA A 82 17.06 0.15 -19.66
C ALA A 82 17.53 1.61 -19.46
N TYR A 83 16.61 2.52 -19.16
CA TYR A 83 16.92 3.92 -18.89
C TYR A 83 17.79 4.08 -17.61
N LEU A 84 17.36 3.48 -16.49
CA LEU A 84 18.07 3.56 -15.21
C LEU A 84 19.51 3.02 -15.28
N ARG A 85 19.75 1.99 -16.09
CA ARG A 85 21.11 1.45 -16.32
C ARG A 85 21.96 2.32 -17.24
N ALA A 86 21.35 2.95 -18.23
CA ALA A 86 22.08 3.75 -19.23
C ALA A 86 22.45 5.14 -18.71
N ALA A 87 21.57 5.77 -17.93
CA ALA A 87 21.77 7.13 -17.41
C ALA A 87 22.73 7.19 -16.19
N GLY A 88 22.96 6.06 -15.52
CA GLY A 88 23.81 6.02 -14.32
C GLY A 88 23.22 6.80 -13.15
N GLU A 89 23.94 7.77 -12.61
CA GLU A 89 23.52 8.59 -11.47
C GLU A 89 23.19 10.04 -11.87
N GLU A 90 23.22 10.37 -13.16
CA GLU A 90 22.98 11.73 -13.67
C GLU A 90 21.53 11.86 -14.16
N TYR A 91 20.68 12.48 -13.35
CA TYR A 91 19.28 12.73 -13.68
C TYR A 91 18.92 14.20 -13.42
N GLU A 92 18.09 14.74 -14.29
CA GLU A 92 17.42 16.02 -14.10
C GLU A 92 15.92 15.79 -13.85
N THR A 93 15.27 16.70 -13.14
CA THR A 93 13.80 16.68 -12.99
C THR A 93 13.16 16.73 -14.37
N PRO A 94 12.22 15.83 -14.69
CA PRO A 94 11.55 15.85 -15.97
C PRO A 94 10.46 16.96 -16.01
N ASP A 95 10.86 18.21 -16.22
CA ASP A 95 10.00 19.40 -16.19
C ASP A 95 8.75 19.27 -17.09
N HIS A 96 8.89 18.59 -18.24
CA HIS A 96 7.75 18.35 -19.13
C HIS A 96 6.71 17.40 -18.53
N GLN A 97 7.11 16.45 -17.69
CA GLN A 97 6.19 15.59 -16.97
C GLN A 97 5.61 16.30 -15.75
N LEU A 98 6.40 17.11 -15.06
CA LEU A 98 5.93 17.95 -13.97
C LEU A 98 4.83 18.88 -14.45
N ALA A 99 5.06 19.63 -15.54
CA ALA A 99 4.05 20.51 -16.14
C ALA A 99 2.76 19.78 -16.57
N PHE A 100 2.88 18.53 -17.04
CA PHE A 100 1.72 17.69 -17.35
C PHE A 100 0.94 17.31 -16.09
N TYR A 101 1.65 16.97 -14.99
CA TYR A 101 1.02 16.62 -13.72
C TYR A 101 0.38 17.82 -13.01
N GLU A 102 0.96 19.01 -13.12
CA GLU A 102 0.37 20.27 -12.64
C GLU A 102 -1.01 20.54 -13.25
N GLU A 103 -1.20 20.14 -14.52
CA GLU A 103 -2.47 20.27 -15.25
C GLU A 103 -3.42 19.08 -15.04
N THR A 104 -3.09 18.11 -14.19
CA THR A 104 -3.88 16.93 -13.91
C THR A 104 -4.67 17.10 -12.61
N ASP A 105 -5.92 16.65 -12.56
CA ASP A 105 -6.78 16.76 -11.39
C ASP A 105 -6.79 15.46 -10.56
N ALA A 106 -6.60 14.30 -11.23
CA ALA A 106 -6.65 13.00 -10.58
C ALA A 106 -5.71 11.96 -11.21
N PHE A 107 -5.22 11.02 -10.39
CA PHE A 107 -4.35 9.92 -10.81
C PHE A 107 -4.92 8.56 -10.41
N ILE A 108 -4.94 7.63 -11.35
CA ILE A 108 -5.27 6.21 -11.11
C ILE A 108 -4.04 5.39 -11.49
N ILE A 109 -3.47 4.68 -10.55
CA ILE A 109 -2.25 3.89 -10.75
C ILE A 109 -2.55 2.43 -10.39
N ALA A 110 -2.31 1.50 -11.31
CA ALA A 110 -2.30 0.09 -10.95
C ALA A 110 -0.89 -0.50 -11.07
N ARG A 111 -0.49 -1.22 -10.02
CA ARG A 111 0.66 -2.12 -10.07
C ARG A 111 0.26 -3.39 -10.81
N GLY A 112 1.22 -4.00 -11.44
CA GLY A 112 1.05 -5.25 -12.17
C GLY A 112 2.21 -5.42 -13.13
N GLY A 113 2.57 -6.64 -13.47
CA GLY A 113 3.65 -6.91 -14.40
C GLY A 113 3.92 -8.40 -14.51
N ALA A 114 4.46 -8.82 -15.64
CA ALA A 114 4.82 -10.23 -15.84
C ALA A 114 6.08 -10.64 -15.08
N ASN A 115 6.92 -9.67 -14.67
CA ASN A 115 8.16 -9.92 -13.94
C ASN A 115 8.40 -8.86 -12.85
N VAL A 116 8.13 -9.21 -11.61
CA VAL A 116 8.28 -8.33 -10.44
C VAL A 116 9.74 -8.03 -10.08
N THR A 117 10.70 -8.76 -10.66
CA THR A 117 12.14 -8.58 -10.41
C THR A 117 12.87 -7.94 -11.60
N GLU A 118 12.17 -7.35 -12.55
CA GLU A 118 12.75 -6.84 -13.80
C GLU A 118 13.86 -5.81 -13.57
N THR A 119 13.78 -5.02 -12.50
CA THR A 119 14.78 -3.98 -12.18
C THR A 119 15.83 -4.40 -11.15
N SER A 120 15.87 -5.70 -10.77
CA SER A 120 16.74 -6.21 -9.70
C SER A 120 18.25 -6.04 -9.95
N ASP A 121 18.68 -5.89 -11.20
CA ASP A 121 20.08 -5.67 -11.61
C ASP A 121 20.40 -4.19 -11.88
N VAL A 122 19.51 -3.27 -11.56
CA VAL A 122 19.78 -1.83 -11.57
C VAL A 122 20.60 -1.47 -10.32
N PRO A 123 21.75 -0.79 -10.47
CA PRO A 123 22.53 -0.37 -9.31
C PRO A 123 21.71 0.48 -8.34
N PRO A 124 21.76 0.23 -7.02
CA PRO A 124 20.99 1.00 -6.03
C PRO A 124 21.23 2.52 -6.11
N ALA A 125 22.46 2.94 -6.39
CA ALA A 125 22.82 4.36 -6.57
C ALA A 125 22.04 5.04 -7.70
N ASN A 126 21.84 4.33 -8.82
CA ASN A 126 21.05 4.84 -9.96
C ASN A 126 19.57 5.03 -9.55
N ASN A 127 18.99 4.06 -8.86
CA ASN A 127 17.61 4.17 -8.35
C ASN A 127 17.46 5.35 -7.38
N ALA A 128 18.40 5.51 -6.45
CA ALA A 128 18.39 6.62 -5.49
C ALA A 128 18.53 7.98 -6.18
N ALA A 129 19.42 8.10 -7.15
CA ALA A 129 19.60 9.33 -7.94
C ALA A 129 18.34 9.67 -8.75
N PHE A 130 17.74 8.67 -9.41
CA PHE A 130 16.48 8.84 -10.13
C PHE A 130 15.35 9.30 -9.21
N LYS A 131 15.15 8.63 -8.06
CA LYS A 131 14.12 9.03 -7.09
C LYS A 131 14.27 10.48 -6.64
N ARG A 132 15.50 10.93 -6.34
CA ARG A 132 15.74 12.33 -5.97
C ARG A 132 15.35 13.32 -7.08
N ALA A 133 15.71 13.03 -8.32
CA ALA A 133 15.36 13.89 -9.47
C ALA A 133 13.85 13.87 -9.76
N TYR A 134 13.18 12.73 -9.52
CA TYR A 134 11.76 12.55 -9.78
C TYR A 134 10.85 13.02 -8.62
N ASN A 135 11.43 13.33 -7.45
CA ASN A 135 10.69 13.74 -6.26
C ASN A 135 9.69 14.91 -6.47
N PRO A 136 10.01 15.98 -7.25
CA PRO A 136 9.05 17.05 -7.53
C PRO A 136 7.79 16.54 -8.25
N VAL A 137 7.95 15.62 -9.22
CA VAL A 137 6.84 15.01 -9.96
C VAL A 137 5.98 14.13 -9.06
N GLN A 138 6.63 13.37 -8.17
CA GLN A 138 5.92 12.55 -7.18
C GLN A 138 5.14 13.41 -6.17
N LYS A 139 5.73 14.47 -5.67
CA LYS A 139 5.04 15.41 -4.76
C LYS A 139 3.82 16.04 -5.42
N GLU A 140 3.94 16.47 -6.68
CA GLU A 140 2.81 17.02 -7.43
C GLU A 140 1.68 16.02 -7.56
N ARG A 141 1.98 14.76 -7.93
CA ARG A 141 0.98 13.69 -8.00
C ARG A 141 0.28 13.46 -6.66
N LEU A 142 1.04 13.39 -5.56
CA LEU A 142 0.49 13.13 -4.21
C LEU A 142 -0.32 14.30 -3.65
N SER A 143 -0.19 15.51 -4.21
CA SER A 143 -1.00 16.68 -3.86
C SER A 143 -2.39 16.66 -4.51
N LYS A 144 -2.62 15.77 -5.47
CA LYS A 144 -3.90 15.61 -6.20
C LYS A 144 -4.73 14.47 -5.58
N ARG A 145 -5.93 14.26 -6.10
CA ARG A 145 -6.68 13.01 -5.84
C ARG A 145 -5.95 11.86 -6.51
N TRP A 146 -5.76 10.77 -5.82
CA TRP A 146 -5.08 9.61 -6.40
C TRP A 146 -5.53 8.30 -5.78
N CYS A 147 -5.50 7.24 -6.60
CA CYS A 147 -5.68 5.86 -6.15
C CYS A 147 -4.52 5.00 -6.66
N LEU A 148 -3.94 4.21 -5.76
CA LEU A 148 -3.00 3.14 -6.08
C LEU A 148 -3.69 1.80 -5.87
N THR A 149 -3.73 0.98 -6.91
CA THR A 149 -4.32 -0.37 -6.84
C THR A 149 -3.40 -1.42 -7.47
N GLN A 150 -3.87 -2.65 -7.50
CA GLN A 150 -3.19 -3.80 -8.09
C GLN A 150 -4.06 -4.44 -9.17
N PHE A 151 -3.47 -4.69 -10.35
CA PHE A 151 -4.05 -5.60 -11.34
C PHE A 151 -3.42 -7.00 -11.19
N PRO A 152 -4.22 -8.09 -11.09
CA PRO A 152 -3.68 -9.42 -10.86
C PRO A 152 -2.91 -9.93 -12.08
N THR A 153 -1.62 -10.23 -11.88
CA THR A 153 -0.75 -10.73 -12.95
C THR A 153 -0.01 -11.99 -12.53
N SER A 154 0.48 -12.74 -13.51
CA SER A 154 1.25 -13.97 -13.25
C SER A 154 2.54 -13.74 -12.47
N GLY A 155 3.17 -12.56 -12.62
CA GLY A 155 4.38 -12.21 -11.87
C GLY A 155 4.12 -12.11 -10.38
N HIS A 156 3.05 -11.43 -9.97
CA HIS A 156 2.64 -11.34 -8.57
C HIS A 156 2.09 -12.66 -8.04
N ALA A 157 1.34 -13.42 -8.85
CA ALA A 157 0.90 -14.76 -8.46
C ALA A 157 2.08 -15.69 -8.12
N GLN A 158 3.15 -15.65 -8.92
CA GLN A 158 4.37 -16.43 -8.64
C GLN A 158 5.08 -15.96 -7.37
N LEU A 159 5.15 -14.65 -7.14
CA LEU A 159 5.74 -14.08 -5.92
C LEU A 159 4.97 -14.54 -4.67
N ALA A 160 3.64 -14.51 -4.73
CA ALA A 160 2.74 -14.97 -3.67
C ALA A 160 2.65 -16.50 -3.54
N GLY A 161 3.34 -17.27 -4.41
CA GLY A 161 3.27 -18.74 -4.41
C GLY A 161 1.92 -19.31 -4.82
N MET A 162 1.12 -18.57 -5.58
CA MET A 162 -0.24 -18.91 -5.98
C MET A 162 -0.34 -19.26 -7.47
N SER A 163 -1.40 -19.98 -7.87
CA SER A 163 -1.79 -20.04 -9.27
C SER A 163 -2.31 -18.67 -9.74
N THR A 164 -2.21 -18.39 -11.05
CA THR A 164 -2.71 -17.11 -11.60
C THR A 164 -4.20 -16.90 -11.32
N GLU A 165 -5.00 -17.96 -11.37
CA GLU A 165 -6.44 -17.90 -11.12
C GLU A 165 -6.74 -17.64 -9.63
N ALA A 166 -6.07 -18.37 -8.71
CA ALA A 166 -6.23 -18.16 -7.28
C ALA A 166 -5.78 -16.75 -6.85
N TYR A 167 -4.68 -16.24 -7.42
CA TYR A 167 -4.23 -14.87 -7.13
C TYR A 167 -5.21 -13.82 -7.69
N ARG A 168 -5.81 -14.08 -8.86
CA ARG A 168 -6.84 -13.21 -9.41
C ARG A 168 -8.06 -13.13 -8.49
N ASP A 169 -8.54 -14.28 -8.02
CA ASP A 169 -9.68 -14.32 -7.10
C ASP A 169 -9.34 -13.60 -5.80
N PHE A 170 -8.18 -13.87 -5.21
CA PHE A 170 -7.69 -13.18 -4.02
C PHE A 170 -7.66 -11.65 -4.18
N VAL A 171 -7.11 -11.13 -5.30
CA VAL A 171 -7.05 -9.67 -5.54
C VAL A 171 -8.46 -9.09 -5.64
N TRP A 172 -9.36 -9.73 -6.42
CA TRP A 172 -10.72 -9.22 -6.59
C TRP A 172 -11.55 -9.31 -5.30
N ASP A 173 -11.33 -10.33 -4.46
CA ASP A 173 -11.96 -10.41 -3.14
C ASP A 173 -11.47 -9.30 -2.22
N ALA A 174 -10.17 -9.01 -2.23
CA ALA A 174 -9.57 -7.96 -1.39
C ALA A 174 -9.98 -6.53 -1.77
N VAL A 175 -10.14 -6.23 -3.09
CA VAL A 175 -10.52 -4.89 -3.57
C VAL A 175 -12.03 -4.70 -3.73
N GLY A 176 -12.79 -5.80 -3.77
CA GLY A 176 -14.24 -5.82 -4.03
C GLY A 176 -15.11 -5.74 -2.77
N LEU A 177 -14.59 -5.29 -1.65
CA LEU A 177 -15.35 -5.15 -0.41
C LEU A 177 -16.44 -4.08 -0.51
N ASP A 178 -17.44 -4.18 0.35
CA ASP A 178 -18.33 -3.08 0.69
C ASP A 178 -17.54 -2.05 1.52
N TRP A 179 -17.00 -1.04 0.87
CA TRP A 179 -16.12 -0.05 1.51
C TRP A 179 -16.85 0.84 2.51
N ASP A 180 -18.14 1.06 2.36
CA ASP A 180 -18.95 1.75 3.37
C ASP A 180 -19.08 0.89 4.64
N GLY A 181 -19.39 -0.40 4.48
CA GLY A 181 -19.39 -1.37 5.58
C GLY A 181 -18.01 -1.54 6.21
N GLN A 182 -16.95 -1.58 5.41
CA GLN A 182 -15.57 -1.67 5.88
C GLN A 182 -15.17 -0.42 6.68
N ARG A 183 -15.54 0.77 6.22
CA ARG A 183 -15.35 2.02 6.94
C ARG A 183 -15.99 2.00 8.32
N GLU A 184 -17.26 1.56 8.41
CA GLU A 184 -17.99 1.47 9.69
C GLU A 184 -17.35 0.42 10.63
N PHE A 185 -16.89 -0.70 10.09
CA PHE A 185 -16.18 -1.74 10.84
C PHE A 185 -14.88 -1.19 11.44
N GLN A 186 -14.05 -0.54 10.63
CA GLN A 186 -12.76 0.03 11.03
C GLN A 186 -12.93 1.24 11.97
N ALA A 187 -13.98 2.03 11.82
CA ALA A 187 -14.25 3.20 12.66
C ALA A 187 -14.29 2.84 14.16
N GLN A 188 -14.76 1.65 14.51
CA GLN A 188 -14.78 1.18 15.89
C GLN A 188 -13.38 1.03 16.49
N MET A 189 -12.38 0.66 15.68
CA MET A 189 -10.98 0.59 16.09
C MET A 189 -10.33 1.97 16.07
N ALA A 190 -10.61 2.77 15.03
CA ALA A 190 -10.07 4.12 14.88
C ALA A 190 -10.48 5.03 16.06
N GLU A 191 -11.75 4.97 16.49
CA GLU A 191 -12.24 5.72 17.65
C GLU A 191 -11.50 5.31 18.94
N ARG A 192 -11.25 4.01 19.14
CA ARG A 192 -10.50 3.53 20.32
C ARG A 192 -9.04 3.95 20.29
N LEU A 193 -8.41 3.91 19.12
CA LEU A 193 -7.02 4.29 18.95
C LEU A 193 -6.84 5.83 19.09
N GLU A 194 -7.79 6.63 18.62
CA GLU A 194 -7.80 8.11 18.79
C GLU A 194 -7.91 8.52 20.27
N ASP A 195 -8.65 7.75 21.06
CA ASP A 195 -8.83 8.02 22.50
C ASP A 195 -7.68 7.44 23.36
N ALA A 196 -6.86 6.54 22.81
CA ALA A 196 -5.80 5.86 23.54
C ALA A 196 -4.59 6.77 23.83
N THR A 197 -3.90 6.49 24.92
CA THR A 197 -2.63 7.13 25.27
C THR A 197 -1.45 6.19 25.17
N GLU A 198 -1.67 4.90 25.42
CA GLU A 198 -0.65 3.86 25.38
C GLU A 198 -1.17 2.64 24.60
N VAL A 199 -0.29 2.06 23.82
CA VAL A 199 -0.53 0.79 23.12
C VAL A 199 0.52 -0.21 23.55
N ARG A 200 0.09 -1.45 23.85
CA ARG A 200 0.98 -2.58 24.08
C ARG A 200 0.65 -3.72 23.13
N ILE A 201 1.68 -4.26 22.51
CA ILE A 201 1.62 -5.38 21.58
C ILE A 201 2.33 -6.57 22.21
N VAL A 202 1.62 -7.69 22.37
CA VAL A 202 2.21 -8.94 22.87
C VAL A 202 1.89 -10.04 21.88
N ALA A 203 2.92 -10.77 21.42
CA ALA A 203 2.76 -11.93 20.55
C ALA A 203 3.81 -12.99 20.89
N GLY A 204 3.37 -14.19 21.23
CA GLY A 204 4.21 -15.28 21.70
C GLY A 204 5.10 -14.87 22.88
N ASP A 205 6.32 -15.44 22.91
CA ASP A 205 7.32 -15.19 23.95
C ASP A 205 8.38 -14.12 23.53
N GLU A 206 8.33 -13.63 22.28
CA GLU A 206 9.37 -12.80 21.68
C GLU A 206 8.94 -11.35 21.39
N THR A 207 7.64 -11.03 21.53
CA THR A 207 7.10 -9.68 21.34
C THR A 207 6.40 -9.20 22.60
N ASP A 208 6.93 -8.13 23.19
CA ASP A 208 6.30 -7.33 24.27
C ASP A 208 6.80 -5.91 24.10
N LEU A 209 6.03 -5.11 23.37
CA LEU A 209 6.37 -3.75 22.97
C LEU A 209 5.30 -2.79 23.49
N THR A 210 5.73 -1.70 24.12
CA THR A 210 4.86 -0.61 24.59
C THR A 210 5.25 0.69 23.89
N LEU A 211 4.26 1.48 23.50
CA LEU A 211 4.46 2.78 22.86
C LEU A 211 3.33 3.75 23.24
N SER A 212 3.62 5.04 23.27
CA SER A 212 2.60 6.07 23.43
C SER A 212 2.09 6.57 22.08
N VAL A 213 0.78 6.77 22.00
CA VAL A 213 0.09 7.43 20.87
C VAL A 213 -0.59 8.72 21.34
N ALA A 214 -0.33 9.16 22.55
CA ALA A 214 -1.01 10.28 23.20
C ALA A 214 -0.93 11.57 22.36
N GLY A 215 -2.10 12.09 22.00
CA GLY A 215 -2.21 13.34 21.24
C GLY A 215 -1.93 13.22 19.74
N ASN A 216 -1.67 12.02 19.24
CA ASN A 216 -1.60 11.71 17.81
C ASN A 216 -2.99 11.30 17.28
N HIS A 217 -3.13 11.20 15.96
CA HIS A 217 -4.40 10.96 15.29
C HIS A 217 -4.45 9.58 14.67
N ALA A 218 -5.58 8.88 14.84
CA ALA A 218 -5.86 7.62 14.18
C ALA A 218 -6.51 7.85 12.82
N LEU A 219 -5.93 7.30 11.77
CA LEU A 219 -6.50 7.33 10.42
C LEU A 219 -7.14 6.00 10.08
N ASN A 220 -8.25 6.09 9.37
CA ASN A 220 -9.02 4.94 8.89
C ASN A 220 -8.85 4.84 7.37
N ASP A 221 -8.04 3.90 6.86
CA ASP A 221 -7.89 3.65 5.41
C ASP A 221 -8.92 2.62 4.94
N TYR A 222 -10.01 3.10 4.36
CA TYR A 222 -11.07 2.28 3.78
C TYR A 222 -11.10 2.35 2.25
N GLY A 223 -9.94 2.44 1.60
CA GLY A 223 -9.81 2.34 0.16
C GLY A 223 -9.88 3.67 -0.61
N GLU A 224 -9.70 4.82 0.04
CA GLU A 224 -9.73 6.13 -0.61
C GLU A 224 -8.45 6.45 -1.39
N LYS A 225 -7.29 5.97 -0.96
CA LYS A 225 -6.00 6.18 -1.63
C LYS A 225 -5.38 4.87 -2.08
N ASN A 226 -5.28 3.92 -1.19
CA ASN A 226 -4.83 2.57 -1.50
C ASN A 226 -6.05 1.65 -1.68
N LEU A 227 -6.11 0.92 -2.79
CA LEU A 227 -7.15 -0.06 -3.04
C LEU A 227 -6.51 -1.42 -3.36
N PRO A 228 -6.56 -2.42 -2.45
CA PRO A 228 -7.37 -2.43 -1.24
C PRO A 228 -6.90 -1.44 -0.17
N GLY A 229 -7.85 -0.95 0.62
CA GLY A 229 -7.66 -0.40 1.93
C GLY A 229 -7.86 -1.49 2.99
N GLY A 230 -8.05 -1.09 4.23
CA GLY A 230 -8.38 -2.04 5.29
C GLY A 230 -7.40 -2.03 6.45
N GLU A 231 -7.01 -0.83 6.90
CA GLU A 231 -6.18 -0.65 8.07
C GLU A 231 -6.62 0.57 8.88
N VAL A 232 -6.29 0.56 10.15
CA VAL A 232 -6.31 1.73 11.03
C VAL A 232 -4.91 1.96 11.53
N PHE A 233 -4.39 3.17 11.36
CA PHE A 233 -3.00 3.47 11.69
C PHE A 233 -2.81 4.82 12.35
N THR A 234 -1.71 4.96 13.10
CA THR A 234 -1.29 6.19 13.77
C THR A 234 0.24 6.25 13.86
N ALA A 235 0.80 7.41 14.20
CA ALA A 235 2.21 7.51 14.53
C ALA A 235 2.43 7.27 16.04
N PRO A 236 3.48 6.53 16.46
CA PRO A 236 3.97 6.57 17.84
C PRO A 236 4.56 7.94 18.19
N VAL A 237 4.49 8.34 19.46
CA VAL A 237 5.29 9.44 19.98
C VAL A 237 6.77 9.04 19.90
N VAL A 238 7.60 9.88 19.28
CA VAL A 238 8.94 9.54 18.74
C VAL A 238 9.89 8.84 19.76
N ASP A 239 9.85 9.21 21.03
CA ASP A 239 10.74 8.73 22.08
C ASP A 239 10.02 7.88 23.14
N SER A 240 8.89 7.26 22.78
CA SER A 240 8.04 6.50 23.71
C SER A 240 8.07 4.99 23.55
N VAL A 241 8.78 4.48 22.58
CA VAL A 241 8.75 3.04 22.23
C VAL A 241 9.77 2.28 23.06
N ASP A 242 9.32 1.29 23.85
CA ASP A 242 10.15 0.45 24.69
C ASP A 242 9.75 -1.03 24.59
N GLY A 243 10.75 -1.92 24.56
CA GLY A 243 10.56 -3.36 24.56
C GLY A 243 11.08 -4.06 23.32
N ASP A 244 10.66 -5.29 23.15
CA ASP A 244 11.13 -6.19 22.09
C ASP A 244 10.00 -6.51 21.11
N VAL A 245 10.34 -6.61 19.81
CA VAL A 245 9.42 -7.08 18.78
C VAL A 245 10.10 -8.06 17.83
N HIS A 246 9.42 -9.17 17.56
CA HIS A 246 9.75 -10.14 16.53
C HIS A 246 8.74 -10.03 15.38
N PHE A 247 9.25 -9.72 14.21
CA PHE A 247 8.47 -9.73 12.96
C PHE A 247 8.63 -11.11 12.32
N ASP A 248 7.62 -11.92 12.41
CA ASP A 248 7.60 -13.30 11.93
C ASP A 248 7.28 -13.40 10.43
N MET A 249 6.75 -12.33 9.84
CA MET A 249 6.56 -12.24 8.40
C MET A 249 7.78 -11.65 7.69
N PRO A 250 8.12 -12.15 6.48
CA PRO A 250 9.29 -11.68 5.77
C PRO A 250 9.11 -10.26 5.21
N LEU A 251 10.15 -9.44 5.29
CA LEU A 251 10.24 -8.17 4.59
C LEU A 251 10.91 -8.36 3.22
N TYR A 252 10.31 -7.85 2.15
CA TYR A 252 10.90 -7.89 0.81
C TYR A 252 11.34 -6.50 0.36
N ARG A 253 12.65 -6.28 0.25
CA ARG A 253 13.22 -4.98 -0.09
C ARG A 253 14.36 -5.12 -1.08
N GLN A 254 14.41 -4.28 -2.12
CA GLN A 254 15.46 -4.26 -3.14
C GLN A 254 15.73 -5.63 -3.79
N GLY A 255 14.68 -6.45 -4.00
CA GLY A 255 14.81 -7.79 -4.57
C GLY A 255 15.40 -8.83 -3.61
N ARG A 256 15.54 -8.50 -2.32
CA ARG A 256 16.03 -9.40 -1.27
C ARG A 256 15.01 -9.53 -0.15
N GLU A 257 14.98 -10.71 0.43
CA GLU A 257 14.09 -11.06 1.53
C GLU A 257 14.85 -11.00 2.86
N ILE A 258 14.35 -10.20 3.81
CA ILE A 258 14.81 -10.17 5.19
C ILE A 258 13.82 -11.00 6.01
N ARG A 259 14.29 -11.91 6.86
CA ARG A 259 13.46 -12.81 7.66
C ARG A 259 13.84 -12.80 9.13
N ASP A 260 12.87 -13.15 9.98
CA ASP A 260 13.07 -13.27 11.43
C ASP A 260 13.69 -12.00 12.01
N VAL A 261 13.11 -10.86 11.69
CA VAL A 261 13.59 -9.56 12.18
C VAL A 261 13.24 -9.42 13.65
N ARG A 262 14.21 -9.07 14.47
CA ARG A 262 14.03 -8.72 15.88
C ARG A 262 14.62 -7.35 16.13
N LEU A 263 13.83 -6.50 16.77
CA LEU A 263 14.24 -5.18 17.20
C LEU A 263 13.99 -5.03 18.70
N THR A 264 14.96 -4.41 19.40
CA THR A 264 14.81 -3.97 20.78
C THR A 264 14.81 -2.45 20.80
N PHE A 265 13.80 -1.84 21.40
CA PHE A 265 13.67 -0.41 21.54
C PHE A 265 13.93 0.04 22.98
N GLU A 266 14.63 1.16 23.16
CA GLU A 266 14.77 1.90 24.40
C GLU A 266 14.60 3.39 24.09
N ASP A 267 13.72 4.09 24.82
CA ASP A 267 13.43 5.52 24.62
C ASP A 267 13.17 5.87 23.13
N GLY A 268 12.37 5.07 22.43
CA GLY A 268 11.97 5.26 21.04
C GLY A 268 13.03 4.92 19.98
N THR A 269 14.19 4.41 20.37
CA THR A 269 15.30 4.14 19.46
C THR A 269 15.64 2.66 19.44
N VAL A 270 15.88 2.08 18.27
CA VAL A 270 16.41 0.72 18.13
C VAL A 270 17.82 0.65 18.68
N VAL A 271 18.00 -0.07 19.81
CA VAL A 271 19.28 -0.29 20.48
C VAL A 271 19.92 -1.62 20.11
N ALA A 272 19.12 -2.61 19.68
CA ALA A 272 19.60 -3.89 19.18
C ALA A 272 18.71 -4.36 18.03
N HIS A 273 19.31 -5.02 17.05
CA HIS A 273 18.60 -5.66 15.96
C HIS A 273 19.27 -6.96 15.52
N SER A 274 18.50 -7.86 14.98
CA SER A 274 19.00 -9.06 14.30
C SER A 274 18.02 -9.51 13.21
N ALA A 275 18.52 -10.29 12.27
CA ALA A 275 17.68 -10.98 11.29
C ALA A 275 18.23 -12.35 10.96
N GLY A 276 17.36 -13.33 10.75
CA GLY A 276 17.75 -14.69 10.34
C GLY A 276 18.30 -14.75 8.91
N ARG A 277 17.97 -13.73 8.08
CA ARG A 277 18.46 -13.61 6.71
C ARG A 277 18.62 -12.15 6.31
N ASN A 278 19.73 -11.81 5.63
CA ASN A 278 20.04 -10.47 5.10
C ASN A 278 20.05 -9.36 6.18
N GLU A 279 20.59 -9.66 7.37
CA GLU A 279 20.73 -8.71 8.47
C GLU A 279 21.50 -7.43 8.07
N GLU A 280 22.49 -7.55 7.17
CA GLU A 280 23.25 -6.41 6.66
C GLU A 280 22.31 -5.36 6.00
N LEU A 281 21.28 -5.82 5.27
CA LEU A 281 20.31 -4.93 4.65
C LEU A 281 19.39 -4.26 5.69
N LEU A 282 19.02 -4.97 6.76
CA LEU A 282 18.31 -4.39 7.89
C LEU A 282 19.16 -3.30 8.55
N THR A 283 20.46 -3.57 8.76
CA THR A 283 21.39 -2.59 9.31
C THR A 283 21.51 -1.35 8.40
N GLU A 284 21.59 -1.54 7.08
CA GLU A 284 21.59 -0.43 6.11
C GLU A 284 20.34 0.44 6.23
N ILE A 285 19.16 -0.17 6.37
CA ILE A 285 17.87 0.54 6.56
C ILE A 285 17.91 1.34 7.85
N LEU A 286 18.21 0.71 8.98
CA LEU A 286 18.19 1.35 10.31
C LEU A 286 19.26 2.44 10.51
N THR A 287 20.26 2.52 9.62
CA THR A 287 21.36 3.50 9.68
C THR A 287 21.33 4.53 8.55
N THR A 288 20.24 4.61 7.79
CA THR A 288 20.10 5.52 6.65
C THR A 288 20.18 7.00 7.09
N ASP A 289 19.52 7.35 8.19
CA ASP A 289 19.50 8.67 8.81
C ASP A 289 19.08 8.57 10.28
N ASP A 290 19.00 9.72 10.99
CA ASP A 290 18.70 9.77 12.42
C ASP A 290 17.27 9.34 12.78
N GLY A 291 16.32 9.34 11.83
CA GLY A 291 14.94 8.90 12.01
C GLY A 291 14.70 7.44 11.63
N ALA A 292 15.64 6.83 10.89
CA ALA A 292 15.45 5.49 10.31
C ALA A 292 15.40 4.36 11.35
N ASN A 293 15.94 4.59 12.56
CA ASN A 293 15.95 3.63 13.67
C ASN A 293 14.87 3.93 14.73
N ARG A 294 13.81 4.64 14.35
CA ARG A 294 12.64 4.96 15.17
C ARG A 294 11.37 4.48 14.47
N LEU A 295 10.31 4.24 15.22
CA LEU A 295 9.01 3.97 14.61
C LEU A 295 8.36 5.26 14.09
N GLY A 296 7.82 5.20 12.88
CA GLY A 296 6.99 6.23 12.27
C GLY A 296 5.52 5.84 12.20
N GLU A 297 5.21 4.54 12.32
CA GLU A 297 3.83 4.06 12.20
C GLU A 297 3.57 2.81 13.05
N LEU A 298 2.37 2.77 13.60
CA LEU A 298 1.65 1.59 14.08
C LEU A 298 0.40 1.44 13.23
N GLY A 299 0.25 0.31 12.54
CA GLY A 299 -0.95 -0.01 11.78
C GLY A 299 -1.57 -1.34 12.18
N ILE A 300 -2.89 -1.41 12.10
CA ILE A 300 -3.70 -2.58 12.46
C ILE A 300 -4.40 -3.05 11.19
N GLY A 301 -4.03 -4.23 10.69
CA GLY A 301 -4.65 -4.84 9.51
C GLY A 301 -6.07 -5.31 9.80
N MET A 302 -7.03 -4.86 8.98
CA MET A 302 -8.46 -5.10 9.20
C MET A 302 -9.20 -5.62 7.96
N ASN A 303 -8.51 -5.82 6.83
CA ASN A 303 -9.10 -6.41 5.64
C ASN A 303 -9.12 -7.93 5.76
N ARG A 304 -10.27 -8.48 6.15
CA ARG A 304 -10.45 -9.94 6.36
C ARG A 304 -10.40 -10.76 5.06
N ALA A 305 -10.50 -10.14 3.89
CA ALA A 305 -10.31 -10.81 2.60
C ALA A 305 -8.83 -11.02 2.25
N ILE A 306 -7.92 -10.34 2.94
CA ILE A 306 -6.48 -10.56 2.84
C ILE A 306 -6.07 -11.55 3.94
N ASP A 307 -6.09 -12.84 3.60
CA ASP A 307 -5.90 -13.97 4.52
C ASP A 307 -4.50 -14.61 4.46
N ARG A 308 -3.58 -13.99 3.69
CA ARG A 308 -2.24 -14.53 3.48
C ARG A 308 -1.24 -13.49 3.04
N PHE A 309 0.01 -13.71 3.37
CA PHE A 309 1.14 -12.90 2.95
C PHE A 309 1.46 -13.11 1.46
N THR A 310 1.64 -12.01 0.72
CA THR A 310 1.80 -12.02 -0.75
C THR A 310 3.12 -11.44 -1.25
N TYR A 311 3.98 -10.93 -0.38
CA TYR A 311 5.17 -10.13 -0.72
C TYR A 311 4.83 -8.82 -1.45
N ASN A 312 3.61 -8.34 -1.32
CA ASN A 312 3.15 -7.07 -1.84
C ASN A 312 2.57 -6.23 -0.70
N MET A 313 3.34 -5.28 -0.20
CA MET A 313 3.00 -4.49 0.98
C MET A 313 1.64 -3.78 0.85
N LEU A 314 1.18 -3.43 -0.36
CA LEU A 314 -0.16 -2.89 -0.57
C LEU A 314 -1.29 -3.78 -0.01
N PHE A 315 -1.07 -5.10 0.05
CA PHE A 315 -1.98 -6.07 0.66
C PHE A 315 -1.53 -6.45 2.06
N ASP A 316 -0.23 -6.73 2.21
CA ASP A 316 0.30 -7.41 3.38
C ASP A 316 0.15 -6.56 4.65
N GLU A 317 0.30 -5.23 4.57
CA GLU A 317 0.09 -4.29 5.69
C GLU A 317 -1.38 -4.22 6.15
N LYS A 318 -2.33 -4.58 5.27
CA LYS A 318 -3.78 -4.54 5.54
C LYS A 318 -4.36 -5.90 5.90
N MET A 319 -3.53 -6.94 5.91
CA MET A 319 -3.93 -8.31 6.18
C MET A 319 -4.66 -8.41 7.52
N GLY A 320 -5.82 -9.05 7.53
CA GLY A 320 -6.55 -9.34 8.76
C GLY A 320 -5.70 -10.14 9.75
N GLU A 321 -5.93 -9.95 11.04
CA GLU A 321 -5.21 -10.65 12.12
C GLU A 321 -3.72 -10.28 12.24
N THR A 322 -3.31 -9.10 11.75
CA THR A 322 -1.93 -8.61 11.88
C THR A 322 -1.86 -7.20 12.44
N VAL A 323 -0.68 -6.88 12.96
CA VAL A 323 -0.23 -5.51 13.25
C VAL A 323 1.05 -5.28 12.46
N HIS A 324 1.22 -4.09 11.90
CA HIS A 324 2.49 -3.70 11.31
C HIS A 324 3.08 -2.48 12.02
N LEU A 325 4.38 -2.41 11.99
CA LEU A 325 5.16 -1.30 12.53
C LEU A 325 6.12 -0.83 11.43
N ALA A 326 6.09 0.46 11.10
CA ALA A 326 7.05 1.02 10.18
C ALA A 326 8.21 1.71 10.90
N VAL A 327 9.44 1.32 10.58
CA VAL A 327 10.62 2.12 10.96
C VAL A 327 10.82 3.24 9.95
N GLY A 328 11.18 4.44 10.44
CA GLY A 328 11.43 5.61 9.61
C GLY A 328 10.34 6.67 9.69
N ALA A 329 10.04 7.32 8.55
CA ALA A 329 9.17 8.49 8.48
C ALA A 329 7.74 8.23 8.98
N ALA A 330 7.21 9.16 9.76
CA ALA A 330 5.79 9.23 10.08
C ALA A 330 5.02 10.02 9.03
N TYR A 331 3.74 9.70 8.87
CA TYR A 331 2.81 10.54 8.10
C TYR A 331 2.42 11.76 8.94
N PRO A 332 2.67 12.99 8.46
CA PRO A 332 2.39 14.20 9.24
C PRO A 332 0.94 14.31 9.71
N GLU A 333 -0.01 13.79 8.96
CA GLU A 333 -1.44 13.79 9.27
C GLU A 333 -1.82 12.89 10.46
N THR A 334 -0.95 11.95 10.86
CA THR A 334 -1.14 11.13 12.08
C THR A 334 -0.51 11.74 13.33
N VAL A 335 0.25 12.82 13.20
CA VAL A 335 0.98 13.43 14.31
C VAL A 335 0.25 14.68 14.81
N GLY A 336 -0.06 14.73 16.09
CA GLY A 336 -0.72 15.87 16.70
C GLY A 336 0.18 17.10 16.86
N ASP A 337 -0.41 18.27 16.99
CA ASP A 337 0.27 19.58 16.99
C ASP A 337 1.39 19.71 18.04
N ASP A 338 1.28 19.00 19.16
CA ASP A 338 2.23 19.06 20.28
C ASP A 338 3.36 18.00 20.16
N ASN A 339 3.28 17.09 19.18
CA ASN A 339 4.22 16.01 18.98
C ASN A 339 5.16 16.28 17.79
N MET A 340 6.30 15.59 17.78
CA MET A 340 7.26 15.67 16.67
C MET A 340 6.97 14.63 15.61
N VAL A 341 7.00 15.06 14.35
CA VAL A 341 7.01 14.13 13.19
C VAL A 341 8.38 13.47 13.11
N ASN A 342 8.44 12.13 13.08
CA ASN A 342 9.69 11.46 12.77
C ASN A 342 9.98 11.61 11.27
N GLU A 343 11.06 12.32 10.94
CA GLU A 343 11.50 12.53 9.56
C GLU A 343 12.59 11.53 9.21
N SER A 344 12.43 10.83 8.10
CA SER A 344 13.41 9.89 7.56
C SER A 344 13.29 9.77 6.03
N ALA A 345 14.33 9.31 5.39
CA ALA A 345 14.29 8.87 3.99
C ALA A 345 13.73 7.44 3.83
N GLU A 346 13.63 6.70 4.91
CA GLU A 346 13.04 5.37 4.96
C GLU A 346 11.61 5.43 5.55
N HIS A 347 10.77 4.51 5.09
CA HIS A 347 9.51 4.08 5.67
C HIS A 347 9.39 2.61 5.31
N VAL A 348 9.47 1.74 6.31
CA VAL A 348 9.61 0.30 6.08
C VAL A 348 8.71 -0.46 7.04
N ASP A 349 7.60 -0.95 6.50
CA ASP A 349 6.62 -1.75 7.21
C ASP A 349 7.14 -3.15 7.45
N MET A 350 6.95 -3.63 8.68
CA MET A 350 7.22 -4.99 9.10
C MET A 350 6.01 -5.51 9.88
N ILE A 351 5.66 -6.77 9.68
CA ILE A 351 4.38 -7.33 10.10
C ILE A 351 4.59 -8.35 11.23
N VAL A 352 3.74 -8.26 12.24
CA VAL A 352 3.58 -9.21 13.33
C VAL A 352 2.27 -9.97 13.15
N ASP A 353 2.30 -11.29 13.16
CA ASP A 353 1.12 -12.15 13.18
C ASP A 353 0.47 -12.08 14.56
N MET A 354 -0.81 -11.73 14.59
CA MET A 354 -1.60 -11.62 15.81
C MET A 354 -2.64 -12.74 15.93
N SER A 355 -2.58 -13.77 15.08
CA SER A 355 -3.61 -14.82 14.99
C SER A 355 -3.58 -15.83 16.13
N GLU A 356 -2.42 -16.06 16.77
CA GLU A 356 -2.24 -17.05 17.85
C GLU A 356 -1.38 -16.49 18.98
N GLU A 357 -1.74 -16.75 20.24
CA GLU A 357 -1.01 -16.35 21.45
C GLU A 357 -0.67 -14.86 21.49
N ALA A 358 -1.56 -14.02 20.92
CA ALA A 358 -1.32 -12.59 20.76
C ALA A 358 -2.46 -11.72 21.30
N ARG A 359 -2.12 -10.50 21.69
CA ARG A 359 -3.07 -9.48 22.09
C ARG A 359 -2.53 -8.06 21.83
N LEU A 360 -3.46 -7.17 21.52
CA LEU A 360 -3.26 -5.73 21.44
C LEU A 360 -4.02 -5.09 22.59
N GLU A 361 -3.36 -4.22 23.34
CA GLU A 361 -3.94 -3.53 24.50
C GLU A 361 -3.86 -2.01 24.26
N PHE A 362 -4.94 -1.29 24.58
CA PHE A 362 -4.98 0.17 24.67
C PHE A 362 -5.27 0.56 26.11
N ASP A 363 -4.39 1.34 26.75
CA ASP A 363 -4.51 1.77 28.14
C ASP A 363 -4.86 0.61 29.11
N ASP A 364 -4.14 -0.52 28.99
CA ASP A 364 -4.36 -1.78 29.73
C ASP A 364 -5.65 -2.57 29.35
N GLU A 365 -6.47 -2.10 28.40
CA GLU A 365 -7.66 -2.83 27.94
C GLU A 365 -7.34 -3.63 26.66
N VAL A 366 -7.66 -4.93 26.64
CA VAL A 366 -7.44 -5.78 25.45
C VAL A 366 -8.47 -5.44 24.37
N VAL A 367 -8.00 -4.93 23.23
CA VAL A 367 -8.82 -4.56 22.07
C VAL A 367 -8.78 -5.59 20.94
N GLN A 368 -7.73 -6.43 20.90
CA GLN A 368 -7.63 -7.58 19.99
C GLN A 368 -7.02 -8.76 20.77
N ARG A 369 -7.53 -9.96 20.52
CA ARG A 369 -7.00 -11.22 21.07
C ARG A 369 -7.03 -12.28 19.98
N ASN A 370 -5.87 -12.91 19.72
CA ASN A 370 -5.73 -13.95 18.69
C ASN A 370 -6.42 -13.56 17.37
N GLY A 371 -6.13 -12.34 16.88
CA GLY A 371 -6.67 -11.80 15.65
C GLY A 371 -8.11 -11.27 15.72
N ILE A 372 -8.86 -11.53 16.78
CA ILE A 372 -10.28 -11.14 16.94
C ILE A 372 -10.38 -9.81 17.71
N PHE A 373 -11.10 -8.85 17.18
CA PHE A 373 -11.31 -7.55 17.83
C PHE A 373 -12.42 -7.61 18.88
N VAL A 374 -12.32 -6.74 19.89
CA VAL A 374 -13.28 -6.66 21.03
C VAL A 374 -14.75 -6.43 20.62
N PHE A 375 -14.98 -5.95 19.42
CA PHE A 375 -16.31 -5.73 18.84
C PHE A 375 -16.74 -6.82 17.85
N GLU A 376 -15.94 -7.88 17.67
CA GLU A 376 -16.29 -9.03 16.84
C GLU A 376 -16.88 -10.18 17.69
N ASP A 377 -17.71 -10.98 17.05
CA ASP A 377 -18.21 -12.23 17.66
C ASP A 377 -17.03 -13.20 17.88
N GLY A 378 -16.98 -13.81 19.06
CA GLY A 378 -15.93 -14.77 19.42
C GLY A 378 -14.80 -14.19 20.25
N PHE A 379 -14.71 -12.89 20.46
CA PHE A 379 -13.64 -12.25 21.26
C PHE A 379 -13.49 -12.83 22.67
N GLU A 380 -14.59 -13.14 23.35
CA GLU A 380 -14.56 -13.70 24.71
C GLU A 380 -14.03 -15.14 24.78
N ASP A 381 -14.06 -15.85 23.65
CA ASP A 381 -13.61 -17.23 23.50
C ASP A 381 -12.18 -17.34 22.90
N ALA A 382 -11.60 -16.21 22.45
CA ALA A 382 -10.32 -16.12 21.74
C ALA A 382 -9.07 -16.21 22.64
#